data_c81200a9bd1bb3401b17996246317c30
#
_entry.id   c81200a9bd1bb3401b17996246317c30
#
_cell.length_a   1.000
_cell.length_b   1.000
_cell.length_c   1.000
_cell.angle_alpha   90.00
_cell.angle_beta   90.00
_cell.angle_gamma   90.00
#
_symmetry.space_group_name_H-M   'P 1'
#
loop_
_entity.id
_entity.type
_entity.pdbx_description
1 polymer ?
#
loop_
_entity_poly.entity_id
_entity_poly.type
_entity_poly.pdbx_seq_one_letter_code
_entity_poly.pdbx_strand_id
1 'polypeptide(L)'
;MLSKTAAMRDAYGEALLDLGATNPDVVVVGADTTGSLKSGVFASKFPERFFNVGIAEQNLVSIAAGMALAGKVAFAGTYAIFVPGKSVDQVRNNIAYPNLNVKIVCSHGGISVGPDGASHQQVEDIAIMRAVP
;
A
#
# COMPACT_ATOMS: atom_id res chain seq x y z
N MET A 1 31.36 -3.52 -8.97
CA MET A 1 30.23 -3.09 -9.84
C MET A 1 29.30 -2.25 -8.97
N LEU A 2 29.13 -0.98 -9.29
CA LEU A 2 28.10 -0.16 -8.65
C LEU A 2 26.76 -0.71 -9.08
N SER A 3 25.93 -1.15 -8.11
CA SER A 3 24.59 -1.61 -8.37
C SER A 3 23.77 -0.47 -8.99
N LYS A 4 22.99 -0.79 -10.03
CA LYS A 4 22.09 0.18 -10.67
C LYS A 4 21.12 0.69 -9.61
N THR A 5 21.18 1.96 -9.28
CA THR A 5 20.24 2.60 -8.36
C THR A 5 18.85 2.65 -9.00
N ALA A 6 17.83 2.21 -8.28
CA ALA A 6 16.42 2.29 -8.68
C ALA A 6 15.59 2.87 -7.54
N ALA A 7 14.52 3.58 -7.86
CA ALA A 7 13.58 4.02 -6.85
C ALA A 7 12.78 2.81 -6.31
N MET A 8 12.61 2.73 -4.99
CA MET A 8 11.86 1.62 -4.35
C MET A 8 10.44 1.46 -4.91
N ARG A 9 9.78 2.56 -5.27
CA ARG A 9 8.43 2.52 -5.87
C ARG A 9 8.40 1.90 -7.26
N ASP A 10 9.46 2.06 -8.06
CA ASP A 10 9.57 1.42 -9.37
C ASP A 10 9.74 -0.09 -9.20
N ALA A 11 10.62 -0.52 -8.29
CA ALA A 11 10.78 -1.93 -7.93
C ALA A 11 9.48 -2.55 -7.37
N TYR A 12 8.70 -1.77 -6.60
CA TYR A 12 7.39 -2.22 -6.13
C TYR A 12 6.42 -2.47 -7.30
N GLY A 13 6.36 -1.56 -8.27
CA GLY A 13 5.52 -1.74 -9.46
C GLY A 13 5.90 -2.99 -10.27
N GLU A 14 7.21 -3.22 -10.47
CA GLU A 14 7.73 -4.42 -11.14
C GLU A 14 7.39 -5.70 -10.37
N ALA A 15 7.61 -5.71 -9.04
CA ALA A 15 7.29 -6.86 -8.20
C ALA A 15 5.78 -7.19 -8.21
N LEU A 16 4.91 -6.19 -8.26
CA LEU A 16 3.47 -6.41 -8.39
C LEU A 16 3.10 -7.09 -9.71
N LEU A 17 3.76 -6.72 -10.82
CA LEU A 17 3.54 -7.39 -12.11
C LEU A 17 3.92 -8.87 -12.05
N ASP A 18 5.08 -9.18 -11.49
CA ASP A 18 5.57 -10.55 -11.37
C ASP A 18 4.66 -11.39 -10.47
N LEU A 19 4.26 -10.83 -9.33
CA LEU A 19 3.33 -11.48 -8.41
C LEU A 19 1.96 -11.70 -9.06
N GLY A 20 1.43 -10.69 -9.76
CA GLY A 20 0.15 -10.81 -10.45
C GLY A 20 0.16 -11.81 -11.60
N ALA A 21 1.30 -12.00 -12.26
CA ALA A 21 1.45 -12.99 -13.32
C ALA A 21 1.52 -14.43 -12.79
N THR A 22 2.04 -14.62 -11.58
CA THR A 22 2.27 -15.95 -10.99
C THR A 22 1.18 -16.37 -10.01
N ASN A 23 0.44 -15.41 -9.45
CA ASN A 23 -0.60 -15.69 -8.47
C ASN A 23 -1.91 -14.92 -8.79
N PRO A 24 -2.99 -15.62 -9.21
CA PRO A 24 -4.27 -14.99 -9.55
C PRO A 24 -5.03 -14.41 -8.34
N ASP A 25 -4.64 -14.79 -7.13
CA ASP A 25 -5.27 -14.26 -5.90
C ASP A 25 -4.68 -12.94 -5.44
N VAL A 26 -3.60 -12.46 -6.06
CA VAL A 26 -3.05 -11.14 -5.80
C VAL A 26 -4.00 -10.07 -6.31
N VAL A 27 -4.42 -9.19 -5.40
CA VAL A 27 -5.24 -8.00 -5.68
C VAL A 27 -4.57 -6.75 -5.13
N VAL A 28 -4.76 -5.62 -5.78
CA VAL A 28 -4.16 -4.34 -5.38
C VAL A 28 -5.26 -3.32 -5.15
N VAL A 29 -5.22 -2.65 -4.00
CA VAL A 29 -6.15 -1.60 -3.63
C VAL A 29 -5.37 -0.28 -3.50
N GLY A 30 -5.80 0.76 -4.17
CA GLY A 30 -5.20 2.09 -4.16
C GLY A 30 -6.17 3.16 -3.66
N ALA A 31 -5.64 4.27 -3.17
CA ALA A 31 -6.40 5.44 -2.71
C ALA A 31 -5.98 6.69 -3.50
N ASP A 32 -6.20 6.66 -4.80
CA ASP A 32 -5.89 7.74 -5.76
C ASP A 32 -4.41 8.16 -5.86
N THR A 33 -3.52 7.28 -5.39
CA THR A 33 -2.05 7.47 -5.41
C THR A 33 -1.35 6.51 -6.38
N THR A 34 -2.08 5.95 -7.32
CA THR A 34 -1.65 4.88 -8.25
C THR A 34 -0.39 5.25 -9.04
N GLY A 35 -0.32 6.48 -9.56
CA GLY A 35 0.84 6.98 -10.31
C GLY A 35 2.08 7.15 -9.44
N SER A 36 1.90 7.66 -8.23
CA SER A 36 2.99 7.90 -7.27
C SER A 36 3.62 6.61 -6.75
N LEU A 37 2.80 5.59 -6.52
CA LEU A 37 3.25 4.27 -6.06
C LEU A 37 3.68 3.33 -7.18
N LYS A 38 3.50 3.72 -8.46
CA LYS A 38 3.76 2.86 -9.61
C LYS A 38 2.90 1.60 -9.72
N SER A 39 1.83 1.51 -8.94
CA SER A 39 0.86 0.39 -9.02
C SER A 39 0.01 0.44 -10.30
N GLY A 40 0.08 1.52 -11.06
CA GLY A 40 -0.58 1.67 -12.37
C GLY A 40 -0.16 0.64 -13.40
N VAL A 41 1.07 0.10 -13.31
CA VAL A 41 1.53 -0.99 -14.19
C VAL A 41 0.73 -2.27 -13.93
N PHE A 42 0.42 -2.57 -12.66
CA PHE A 42 -0.45 -3.68 -12.29
C PHE A 42 -1.88 -3.42 -12.76
N ALA A 43 -2.42 -2.22 -12.52
CA ALA A 43 -3.76 -1.83 -12.94
C ALA A 43 -3.97 -1.97 -14.45
N SER A 44 -2.96 -1.63 -15.25
CA SER A 44 -3.00 -1.76 -16.72
C SER A 44 -2.97 -3.20 -17.19
N LYS A 45 -2.25 -4.09 -16.48
CA LYS A 45 -2.10 -5.50 -16.86
C LYS A 45 -3.22 -6.38 -16.32
N PHE A 46 -3.73 -6.07 -15.15
CA PHE A 46 -4.73 -6.85 -14.41
C PHE A 46 -5.86 -5.95 -13.89
N PRO A 47 -6.63 -5.27 -14.78
CA PRO A 47 -7.62 -4.27 -14.38
C PRO A 47 -8.73 -4.84 -13.47
N GLU A 48 -9.06 -6.12 -13.63
CA GLU A 48 -10.07 -6.81 -12.81
C GLU A 48 -9.61 -7.14 -11.37
N ARG A 49 -8.31 -6.93 -11.09
CA ARG A 49 -7.69 -7.17 -9.79
C ARG A 49 -7.13 -5.91 -9.14
N PHE A 50 -7.38 -4.75 -9.75
CA PHE A 50 -7.02 -3.44 -9.23
C PHE A 50 -8.26 -2.63 -8.85
N PHE A 51 -8.27 -2.11 -7.63
CA PHE A 51 -9.41 -1.38 -7.06
C PHE A 51 -8.94 -0.02 -6.55
N ASN A 52 -9.42 1.07 -7.15
CA ASN A 52 -9.18 2.41 -6.64
C ASN A 52 -10.39 2.87 -5.83
N VAL A 53 -10.20 3.11 -4.54
CA VAL A 53 -11.27 3.51 -3.61
C VAL A 53 -11.43 5.03 -3.47
N GLY A 54 -10.68 5.80 -4.27
CA GLY A 54 -10.59 7.25 -4.12
C GLY A 54 -9.76 7.67 -2.92
N ILE A 55 -9.81 8.94 -2.56
CA ILE A 55 -9.06 9.50 -1.41
C ILE A 55 -9.77 9.09 -0.10
N ALA A 56 -9.68 7.81 0.24
CA ALA A 56 -10.38 7.20 1.36
C ALA A 56 -9.53 6.09 2.01
N GLU A 57 -8.44 6.46 2.68
CA GLU A 57 -7.41 5.52 3.15
C GLU A 57 -7.90 4.55 4.23
N GLN A 58 -8.83 4.97 5.08
CA GLN A 58 -9.48 4.07 6.05
C GLN A 58 -10.32 2.99 5.34
N ASN A 59 -11.00 3.39 4.26
CA ASN A 59 -11.74 2.47 3.40
C ASN A 59 -10.79 1.55 2.60
N LEU A 60 -9.64 2.07 2.12
CA LEU A 60 -8.57 1.28 1.50
C LEU A 60 -8.17 0.10 2.38
N VAL A 61 -7.86 0.36 3.65
CA VAL A 61 -7.44 -0.67 4.62
C VAL A 61 -8.57 -1.67 4.88
N SER A 62 -9.79 -1.18 5.06
CA SER A 62 -10.96 -2.02 5.33
C SER A 62 -11.33 -2.92 4.16
N ILE A 63 -11.27 -2.40 2.93
CA ILE A 63 -11.52 -3.19 1.71
C ILE A 63 -10.44 -4.26 1.53
N ALA A 64 -9.16 -3.91 1.72
CA ALA A 64 -8.07 -4.87 1.64
C ALA A 64 -8.21 -6.00 2.68
N ALA A 65 -8.66 -5.65 3.90
CA ALA A 65 -8.97 -6.64 4.94
C ALA A 65 -10.12 -7.57 4.51
N GLY A 66 -11.20 -7.02 3.97
CA GLY A 66 -12.33 -7.82 3.46
C GLY A 66 -11.92 -8.75 2.31
N MET A 67 -11.06 -8.30 1.40
CA MET A 67 -10.53 -9.15 0.32
C MET A 67 -9.65 -10.28 0.87
N ALA A 68 -8.81 -9.99 1.88
CA ALA A 68 -7.99 -11.00 2.52
C ALA A 68 -8.85 -12.03 3.28
N LEU A 69 -9.92 -11.59 3.93
CA LEU A 69 -10.90 -12.48 4.57
C LEU A 69 -11.60 -13.40 3.55
N ALA A 70 -11.80 -12.91 2.32
CA ALA A 70 -12.32 -13.69 1.20
C ALA A 70 -11.26 -14.57 0.50
N GLY A 71 -10.06 -14.70 1.05
CA GLY A 71 -8.99 -15.58 0.55
C GLY A 71 -8.03 -14.93 -0.45
N LYS A 72 -8.09 -13.61 -0.65
CA LYS A 72 -7.16 -12.91 -1.55
C LYS A 72 -5.86 -12.51 -0.84
N VAL A 73 -4.81 -12.32 -1.63
CA VAL A 73 -3.54 -11.75 -1.21
C VAL A 73 -3.59 -10.25 -1.52
N ALA A 74 -4.01 -9.46 -0.54
CA ALA A 74 -4.31 -8.05 -0.76
C ALA A 74 -3.08 -7.16 -0.52
N PHE A 75 -2.79 -6.28 -1.48
CA PHE A 75 -1.81 -5.20 -1.36
C PHE A 75 -2.56 -3.87 -1.27
N ALA A 76 -2.45 -3.19 -0.14
CA ALA A 76 -3.03 -1.86 0.10
C ALA A 76 -1.93 -0.80 0.01
N GLY A 77 -2.02 0.11 -0.95
CA GLY A 77 -0.96 1.06 -1.25
C GLY A 77 -1.41 2.52 -1.21
N THR A 78 -0.70 3.35 -0.41
CA THR A 78 -0.83 4.81 -0.37
C THR A 78 0.41 5.46 0.26
N TYR A 79 0.35 6.73 0.67
CA TYR A 79 1.45 7.41 1.36
C TYR A 79 1.50 7.03 2.85
N ALA A 80 2.71 7.04 3.42
CA ALA A 80 2.93 6.70 4.82
C ALA A 80 2.16 7.60 5.79
N ILE A 81 2.05 8.90 5.50
CA ILE A 81 1.30 9.83 6.35
C ILE A 81 -0.18 9.44 6.47
N PHE A 82 -0.75 8.75 5.49
CA PHE A 82 -2.18 8.46 5.46
C PHE A 82 -2.55 7.14 6.12
N VAL A 83 -1.72 6.10 6.06
CA VAL A 83 -2.07 4.83 6.72
C VAL A 83 -1.69 4.84 8.20
N PRO A 84 -0.43 4.97 8.61
CA PRO A 84 -0.11 5.07 10.04
C PRO A 84 -0.76 6.29 10.68
N GLY A 85 -0.79 7.44 9.99
CA GLY A 85 -1.27 8.69 10.57
C GLY A 85 -2.78 8.78 10.75
N LYS A 86 -3.59 8.13 9.90
CA LYS A 86 -5.04 8.30 9.95
C LYS A 86 -5.88 7.01 9.85
N SER A 87 -5.25 5.86 9.60
CA SER A 87 -5.94 4.58 9.41
C SER A 87 -5.44 3.49 10.37
N VAL A 88 -4.72 3.86 11.43
CA VAL A 88 -4.14 2.90 12.39
C VAL A 88 -5.19 2.03 13.07
N ASP A 89 -6.38 2.56 13.34
CA ASP A 89 -7.48 1.81 13.92
C ASP A 89 -7.92 0.65 12.98
N GLN A 90 -8.07 0.94 11.69
CA GLN A 90 -8.44 -0.07 10.69
C GLN A 90 -7.31 -1.11 10.52
N VAL A 91 -6.05 -0.70 10.58
CA VAL A 91 -4.92 -1.64 10.55
C VAL A 91 -4.98 -2.57 11.76
N ARG A 92 -5.16 -2.01 12.96
CA ARG A 92 -5.21 -2.76 14.20
C ARG A 92 -6.39 -3.74 14.24
N ASN A 93 -7.60 -3.24 13.99
CA ASN A 93 -8.82 -4.01 14.23
C ASN A 93 -9.24 -4.87 13.05
N ASN A 94 -8.99 -4.42 11.81
CA ASN A 94 -9.44 -5.15 10.63
C ASN A 94 -8.36 -6.06 10.04
N ILE A 95 -7.08 -5.84 10.34
CA ILE A 95 -5.97 -6.63 9.78
C ILE A 95 -5.21 -7.39 10.88
N ALA A 96 -4.64 -6.67 11.86
CA ALA A 96 -3.74 -7.28 12.84
C ALA A 96 -4.50 -8.21 13.80
N TYR A 97 -5.59 -7.75 14.38
CA TYR A 97 -6.40 -8.55 15.31
C TYR A 97 -6.88 -9.87 14.71
N PRO A 98 -7.49 -9.91 13.51
CA PRO A 98 -7.88 -11.17 12.86
C PRO A 98 -6.73 -11.87 12.10
N ASN A 99 -5.50 -11.35 12.15
CA ASN A 99 -4.30 -11.90 11.51
C ASN A 99 -4.48 -12.16 10.00
N LEU A 100 -4.95 -11.15 9.26
CA LEU A 100 -5.24 -11.27 7.83
C LEU A 100 -4.01 -11.07 6.94
N ASN A 101 -4.02 -11.73 5.78
CA ASN A 101 -2.96 -11.67 4.79
C ASN A 101 -3.04 -10.41 3.93
N VAL A 102 -2.79 -9.24 4.54
CA VAL A 102 -2.73 -7.94 3.87
C VAL A 102 -1.31 -7.40 3.89
N LYS A 103 -0.84 -6.88 2.75
CA LYS A 103 0.43 -6.15 2.63
C LYS A 103 0.11 -4.66 2.53
N ILE A 104 0.46 -3.90 3.56
CA ILE A 104 0.36 -2.45 3.54
C ILE A 104 1.67 -1.90 3.00
N VAL A 105 1.61 -1.22 1.86
CA VAL A 105 2.79 -0.64 1.20
C VAL A 105 2.65 0.88 1.18
N CYS A 106 3.48 1.52 1.98
CA CYS A 106 3.46 2.97 2.14
C CYS A 106 4.71 3.59 1.52
N SER A 107 4.51 4.56 0.64
CA SER A 107 5.59 5.38 0.07
C SER A 107 5.68 6.73 0.78
N HIS A 108 6.69 7.52 0.43
CA HIS A 108 6.86 8.89 0.91
C HIS A 108 7.01 8.99 2.45
N GLY A 109 7.58 7.96 3.10
CA GLY A 109 7.96 8.04 4.51
C GLY A 109 9.19 8.94 4.73
N GLY A 110 9.30 9.49 5.95
CA GLY A 110 10.39 10.38 6.33
C GLY A 110 10.22 11.81 5.82
N ILE A 111 11.34 12.50 5.62
CA ILE A 111 11.39 13.94 5.30
C ILE A 111 11.73 14.25 3.82
N SER A 112 11.94 13.24 3.00
CA SER A 112 12.35 13.39 1.60
C SER A 112 11.19 13.50 0.60
N VAL A 113 10.00 13.85 1.09
CA VAL A 113 8.83 14.12 0.25
C VAL A 113 9.12 15.34 -0.64
N GLY A 114 8.74 15.26 -1.92
CA GLY A 114 8.96 16.32 -2.89
C GLY A 114 8.03 17.54 -2.70
N PRO A 115 7.35 18.00 -3.77
CA PRO A 115 6.62 19.27 -3.75
C PRO A 115 5.43 19.32 -2.79
N ASP A 116 4.91 18.17 -2.33
CA ASP A 116 3.82 18.12 -1.36
C ASP A 116 4.21 18.68 0.01
N GLY A 117 5.49 18.70 0.33
CA GLY A 117 6.06 19.40 1.49
C GLY A 117 5.73 18.76 2.84
N ALA A 118 5.81 19.58 3.89
CA ALA A 118 5.76 19.14 5.29
C ALA A 118 4.46 18.40 5.68
N SER A 119 3.33 18.73 5.06
CA SER A 119 2.04 18.07 5.33
C SER A 119 2.01 16.60 4.90
N HIS A 120 2.96 16.17 4.08
CA HIS A 120 3.07 14.80 3.57
C HIS A 120 4.31 14.06 4.10
N GLN A 121 5.09 14.69 4.98
CA GLN A 121 6.21 14.07 5.67
C GLN A 121 5.70 13.22 6.84
N GLN A 122 6.16 11.98 6.94
CA GLN A 122 5.80 11.06 8.01
C GLN A 122 7.07 10.56 8.70
N VAL A 123 7.25 10.92 9.96
CA VAL A 123 8.45 10.57 10.74
C VAL A 123 8.17 9.61 11.89
N GLU A 124 6.91 9.40 12.22
CA GLU A 124 6.43 8.54 13.31
C GLU A 124 5.81 7.21 12.85
N ASP A 125 5.79 6.92 11.55
CA ASP A 125 5.17 5.74 10.94
C ASP A 125 5.68 4.42 11.54
N ILE A 126 6.99 4.27 11.69
CA ILE A 126 7.60 3.07 12.29
C ILE A 126 7.17 2.93 13.76
N ALA A 127 7.15 4.02 14.51
CA ALA A 127 6.75 3.99 15.92
C ALA A 127 5.28 3.58 16.08
N ILE A 128 4.40 4.15 15.28
CA ILE A 128 2.96 3.84 15.27
C ILE A 128 2.73 2.38 14.88
N MET A 129 3.34 1.91 13.79
CA MET A 129 3.12 0.55 13.30
C MET A 129 3.71 -0.52 14.23
N ARG A 130 4.78 -0.22 14.96
CA ARG A 130 5.34 -1.10 15.98
C ARG A 130 4.47 -1.23 17.24
N ALA A 131 3.56 -0.30 17.47
CA ALA A 131 2.61 -0.37 18.58
C ALA A 131 1.37 -1.23 18.25
N VAL A 132 1.18 -1.60 17.00
CA VAL A 132 0.13 -2.54 16.55
C VAL A 132 0.60 -3.97 16.87
N PRO A 133 -0.22 -4.79 17.57
CA PRO A 133 0.15 -6.15 17.99
C PRO A 133 0.37 -7.11 16.81
#